data_dcd7f96666f786b2307db0106d9f7d7d
#
_entry.id   dcd7f96666f786b2307db0106d9f7d7d
#
_cell.length_a   1.000
_cell.length_b   1.000
_cell.length_c   1.000
_cell.angle_alpha   90.00
_cell.angle_beta   90.00
_cell.angle_gamma   90.00
#
_symmetry.space_group_name_H-M   'P 1'
#
loop_
_entity.id
_entity.type
_entity.pdbx_description
1 polymer ?
#
loop_
_entity_poly.entity_id
_entity_poly.type
_entity_poly.pdbx_seq_one_letter_code
_entity_poly.pdbx_strand_id
1 'polypeptide(L)'
;MARIAGVDLPKKKRIEYALTYIYGIGLKTSRDILNAINISYDKRVQDLSEDEVSSIAKEIQTHHIVEGDLRKKVTMDIKALMDLGSYRGLRHRKGLPVRGQTTKNNARTRKGKRKTVGSASK
;
A
#
# COMPACT_ATOMS: atom_id res chain seq x y z
N MET A 1 11.61 9.07 17.53
CA MET A 1 10.64 8.90 16.43
C MET A 1 10.29 7.42 16.30
N ALA A 2 9.02 7.09 16.27
CA ALA A 2 8.61 5.70 16.16
C ALA A 2 8.79 5.20 14.73
N ARG A 3 9.40 4.04 14.59
CA ARG A 3 9.62 3.39 13.30
C ARG A 3 9.01 1.99 13.34
N ILE A 4 8.04 1.75 12.47
CA ILE A 4 7.32 0.49 12.39
C ILE A 4 7.34 0.00 10.95
N ALA A 5 7.66 -1.27 10.75
CA ALA A 5 7.76 -1.89 9.42
C ALA A 5 8.70 -1.13 8.47
N GLY A 6 9.73 -0.49 9.02
CA GLY A 6 10.67 0.32 8.25
C GLY A 6 10.20 1.72 7.89
N VAL A 7 9.04 2.14 8.39
CA VAL A 7 8.46 3.45 8.10
C VAL A 7 8.51 4.34 9.34
N ASP A 8 9.02 5.56 9.18
CA ASP A 8 9.02 6.55 10.25
C ASP A 8 7.66 7.19 10.35
N LEU A 9 7.05 7.13 11.52
CA LEU A 9 5.71 7.67 11.74
C LEU A 9 5.77 9.12 12.25
N PRO A 10 4.84 10.00 11.82
CA PRO A 10 4.79 11.38 12.31
C PRO A 10 4.50 11.42 13.81
N LYS A 11 5.32 12.15 14.57
CA LYS A 11 5.20 12.21 16.04
C LYS A 11 3.90 12.84 16.52
N LYS A 12 3.40 13.84 15.82
CA LYS A 12 2.24 14.63 16.26
C LYS A 12 0.90 14.04 15.82
N LYS A 13 0.90 13.03 14.97
CA LYS A 13 -0.33 12.38 14.49
C LYS A 13 -0.87 11.39 15.52
N ARG A 14 -2.19 11.24 15.54
CA ARG A 14 -2.83 10.16 16.29
C ARG A 14 -2.40 8.82 15.70
N ILE A 15 -2.26 7.82 16.56
CA ILE A 15 -1.73 6.53 16.12
C ILE A 15 -2.60 5.88 15.03
N GLU A 16 -3.92 6.05 15.07
CA GLU A 16 -4.78 5.45 14.04
C GLU A 16 -4.51 6.02 12.64
N TYR A 17 -4.16 7.28 12.54
CA TYR A 17 -3.82 7.90 11.25
C TYR A 17 -2.36 7.71 10.88
N ALA A 18 -1.47 7.68 11.86
CA ALA A 18 -0.05 7.45 11.62
C ALA A 18 0.22 6.08 10.99
N LEU A 19 -0.49 5.04 11.44
CA LEU A 19 -0.32 3.69 10.90
C LEU A 19 -0.70 3.61 9.42
N THR A 20 -1.57 4.49 8.92
CA THR A 20 -1.94 4.50 7.50
C THR A 20 -0.80 4.94 6.58
N TYR A 21 0.28 5.47 7.12
CA TYR A 21 1.48 5.78 6.35
C TYR A 21 2.24 4.54 5.90
N ILE A 22 1.94 3.40 6.52
CA ILE A 22 2.53 2.11 6.13
C ILE A 22 1.76 1.57 4.92
N TYR A 23 2.48 1.22 3.85
CA TYR A 23 1.85 0.65 2.66
C TYR A 23 1.16 -0.66 3.00
N GLY A 24 -0.12 -0.74 2.71
CA GLY A 24 -0.95 -1.91 3.02
C GLY A 24 -1.83 -1.76 4.25
N ILE A 25 -1.71 -0.65 5.00
CA ILE A 25 -2.56 -0.38 6.15
C ILE A 25 -3.44 0.83 5.85
N GLY A 26 -4.75 0.59 5.79
CA GLY A 26 -5.77 1.64 5.73
C GLY A 26 -6.32 1.95 7.12
N LEU A 27 -7.27 2.86 7.19
CA LEU A 27 -7.83 3.28 8.48
C LEU A 27 -8.49 2.12 9.23
N LYS A 28 -9.24 1.27 8.54
CA LYS A 28 -9.89 0.13 9.16
C LYS A 28 -8.87 -0.87 9.71
N THR A 29 -7.86 -1.21 8.93
CA THR A 29 -6.80 -2.12 9.37
C THR A 29 -6.05 -1.55 10.57
N SER A 30 -5.79 -0.25 10.55
CA SER A 30 -5.17 0.45 11.67
C SER A 30 -5.99 0.29 12.96
N ARG A 31 -7.29 0.51 12.87
CA ARG A 31 -8.19 0.34 14.02
C ARG A 31 -8.24 -1.09 14.51
N ASP A 32 -8.28 -2.06 13.61
CA ASP A 32 -8.27 -3.48 13.96
C ASP A 32 -6.99 -3.86 14.71
N ILE A 33 -5.85 -3.36 14.26
CA ILE A 33 -4.56 -3.58 14.94
C ILE A 33 -4.59 -3.01 16.36
N LEU A 34 -5.06 -1.78 16.50
CA LEU A 34 -5.10 -1.11 17.80
C LEU A 34 -6.09 -1.78 18.77
N ASN A 35 -7.22 -2.27 18.26
CA ASN A 35 -8.17 -3.04 19.07
C ASN A 35 -7.56 -4.35 19.55
N ALA A 36 -6.82 -5.04 18.71
CA ALA A 36 -6.22 -6.33 19.07
C ALA A 36 -5.20 -6.20 20.21
N ILE A 37 -4.54 -5.05 20.33
CA ILE A 37 -3.53 -4.81 21.36
C ILE A 37 -3.96 -3.80 22.42
N ASN A 38 -5.24 -3.40 22.41
CA ASN A 38 -5.86 -2.53 23.43
C ASN A 38 -5.17 -1.17 23.58
N ILE A 39 -4.81 -0.53 22.47
CA ILE A 39 -4.26 0.83 22.47
C ILE A 39 -5.34 1.80 22.00
N SER A 40 -5.45 2.96 22.67
CA SER A 40 -6.42 4.00 22.29
C SER A 40 -6.09 4.59 20.93
N TYR A 41 -7.12 4.82 20.11
CA TYR A 41 -6.98 5.44 18.79
C TYR A 41 -6.46 6.89 18.88
N ASP A 42 -6.80 7.58 19.96
CA ASP A 42 -6.49 9.01 20.11
C ASP A 42 -5.08 9.28 20.61
N LYS A 43 -4.36 8.23 21.00
CA LYS A 43 -3.01 8.39 21.52
C LYS A 43 -2.08 8.87 20.39
N ARG A 44 -1.26 9.87 20.68
CA ARG A 44 -0.28 10.39 19.72
C ARG A 44 0.92 9.47 19.63
N VAL A 45 1.57 9.46 18.47
CA VAL A 45 2.76 8.62 18.25
C VAL A 45 3.85 8.94 19.27
N GLN A 46 4.04 10.22 19.58
CA GLN A 46 5.05 10.65 20.56
C GLN A 46 4.77 10.16 21.98
N ASP A 47 3.52 9.84 22.31
CA ASP A 47 3.10 9.38 23.64
C ASP A 47 3.15 7.84 23.79
N LEU A 48 3.52 7.12 22.74
CA LEU A 48 3.64 5.68 22.79
C LEU A 48 4.89 5.25 23.53
N SER A 49 4.75 4.25 24.40
CA SER A 49 5.91 3.62 25.05
C SER A 49 6.60 2.66 24.07
N GLU A 50 7.83 2.28 24.38
CA GLU A 50 8.57 1.30 23.57
C GLU A 50 7.83 -0.05 23.51
N ASP A 51 7.21 -0.47 24.61
CA ASP A 51 6.44 -1.71 24.66
C ASP A 51 5.22 -1.64 23.73
N GLU A 52 4.54 -0.49 23.69
CA GLU A 52 3.41 -0.30 22.79
C GLU A 52 3.86 -0.32 21.33
N VAL A 53 4.96 0.32 21.00
CA VAL A 53 5.52 0.30 19.64
C VAL A 53 5.90 -1.12 19.24
N SER A 54 6.52 -1.87 20.13
CA SER A 54 6.88 -3.27 19.90
C SER A 54 5.67 -4.14 19.70
N SER A 55 4.59 -3.93 20.46
CA SER A 55 3.33 -4.66 20.33
C SER A 55 2.68 -4.41 18.97
N ILE A 56 2.67 -3.16 18.50
CA ILE A 56 2.15 -2.80 17.18
C ILE A 56 2.96 -3.49 16.09
N ALA A 57 4.28 -3.41 16.17
CA ALA A 57 5.16 -4.02 15.18
C ALA A 57 4.97 -5.54 15.11
N LYS A 58 4.83 -6.19 16.25
CA LYS A 58 4.62 -7.63 16.33
C LYS A 58 3.26 -8.04 15.74
N GLU A 59 2.21 -7.29 16.02
CA GLU A 59 0.87 -7.56 15.47
C GLU A 59 0.89 -7.45 13.95
N ILE A 60 1.52 -6.41 13.41
CA ILE A 60 1.65 -6.23 11.97
C ILE A 60 2.43 -7.39 11.35
N GLN A 61 3.56 -7.74 11.92
CA GLN A 61 4.42 -8.81 11.40
C GLN A 61 3.70 -10.17 11.41
N THR A 62 2.88 -10.41 12.42
CA THR A 62 2.21 -11.71 12.61
C THR A 62 0.98 -11.88 11.72
N HIS A 63 0.16 -10.85 11.55
CA HIS A 63 -1.17 -10.95 10.93
C HIS A 63 -1.36 -10.17 9.65
N HIS A 64 -0.41 -9.34 9.26
CA HIS A 64 -0.56 -8.46 8.11
C HIS A 64 0.65 -8.52 7.18
N ILE A 65 0.38 -8.36 5.89
CA ILE A 65 1.44 -8.25 4.87
C ILE A 65 1.50 -6.78 4.46
N VAL A 66 2.65 -6.14 4.65
CA VAL A 66 2.80 -4.71 4.41
C VAL A 66 4.12 -4.39 3.70
N GLU A 67 4.23 -3.16 3.21
CA GLU A 67 5.43 -2.58 2.60
C GLU A 67 6.04 -3.48 1.52
N GLY A 68 7.33 -3.76 1.59
CA GLY A 68 8.03 -4.55 0.56
C GLY A 68 7.43 -5.93 0.31
N ASP A 69 7.00 -6.61 1.36
CA ASP A 69 6.38 -7.93 1.23
C ASP A 69 5.06 -7.85 0.47
N LEU A 70 4.24 -6.83 0.73
CA LEU A 70 3.00 -6.63 0.00
C LEU A 70 3.26 -6.25 -1.46
N ARG A 71 4.22 -5.38 -1.71
CA ARG A 71 4.60 -5.02 -3.09
C ARG A 71 5.07 -6.24 -3.87
N LYS A 72 5.87 -7.09 -3.24
CA LYS A 72 6.33 -8.35 -3.82
C LYS A 72 5.15 -9.27 -4.14
N LYS A 73 4.21 -9.39 -3.20
CA LYS A 73 3.01 -10.23 -3.40
C LYS A 73 2.19 -9.75 -4.58
N VAL A 74 1.93 -8.45 -4.67
CA VAL A 74 1.16 -7.86 -5.78
C VAL A 74 1.87 -8.11 -7.11
N THR A 75 3.18 -7.92 -7.17
CA THR A 75 3.98 -8.17 -8.37
C THR A 75 3.91 -9.63 -8.79
N MET A 76 3.99 -10.55 -7.84
CA MET A 76 3.90 -11.98 -8.12
C MET A 76 2.50 -12.40 -8.57
N ASP A 77 1.45 -11.80 -8.00
CA ASP A 77 0.07 -12.07 -8.40
C ASP A 77 -0.18 -11.62 -9.85
N ILE A 78 0.34 -10.45 -10.22
CA ILE A 78 0.26 -9.95 -11.60
C ILE A 78 1.03 -10.86 -12.55
N LYS A 79 2.23 -11.28 -12.16
CA LYS A 79 3.05 -12.20 -12.95
C LYS A 79 2.31 -13.53 -13.16
N ALA A 80 1.65 -14.05 -12.13
CA ALA A 80 0.87 -15.28 -12.25
C ALA A 80 -0.24 -15.15 -13.29
N LEU A 81 -0.94 -14.00 -13.33
CA LEU A 81 -1.95 -13.74 -14.35
C LEU A 81 -1.35 -13.69 -15.75
N MET A 82 -0.18 -13.09 -15.91
CA MET A 82 0.53 -13.01 -17.18
C MET A 82 1.00 -14.39 -17.65
N ASP A 83 1.57 -15.19 -16.76
CA ASP A 83 2.07 -16.54 -17.08
C ASP A 83 0.93 -17.49 -17.46
N LEU A 84 -0.24 -17.31 -16.82
CA LEU A 84 -1.43 -18.09 -17.12
C LEU A 84 -2.02 -17.74 -18.50
N GLY A 85 -1.70 -16.57 -19.04
CA GLY A 85 -2.23 -16.11 -20.32
C GLY A 85 -3.68 -15.63 -20.24
N SER A 86 -4.15 -15.26 -19.05
CA SER A 86 -5.51 -14.76 -18.87
C SER A 86 -5.69 -13.39 -19.54
N TYR A 87 -6.96 -13.01 -19.77
CA TYR A 87 -7.26 -11.69 -20.32
C TYR A 87 -6.68 -10.58 -19.43
N ARG A 88 -6.86 -10.68 -18.11
CA ARG A 88 -6.29 -9.70 -17.17
C ARG A 88 -4.76 -9.64 -17.27
N GLY A 89 -4.11 -10.78 -17.40
CA GLY A 89 -2.67 -10.85 -17.56
C GLY A 89 -2.19 -10.17 -18.83
N LEU A 90 -2.90 -10.37 -19.95
CA LEU A 90 -2.58 -9.70 -21.22
C LEU A 90 -2.72 -8.19 -21.12
N ARG A 91 -3.75 -7.70 -20.39
CA ARG A 91 -3.93 -6.28 -20.16
C ARG A 91 -2.79 -5.69 -19.32
N HIS A 92 -2.33 -6.40 -18.29
CA HIS A 92 -1.16 -5.98 -17.51
C HIS A 92 0.10 -5.94 -18.37
N ARG A 93 0.30 -6.95 -19.21
CA ARG A 93 1.48 -7.03 -20.10
C ARG A 93 1.54 -5.84 -21.05
N LYS A 94 0.39 -5.43 -21.57
CA LYS A 94 0.28 -4.30 -22.52
C LYS A 94 0.22 -2.94 -21.82
N GLY A 95 0.14 -2.88 -20.49
CA GLY A 95 -0.02 -1.63 -19.76
C GLY A 95 -1.36 -0.97 -19.98
N LEU A 96 -2.41 -1.74 -20.20
CA LEU A 96 -3.76 -1.24 -20.47
C LEU A 96 -4.68 -1.45 -19.26
N PRO A 97 -5.81 -0.69 -19.16
CA PRO A 97 -6.78 -0.92 -18.08
C PRO A 97 -7.28 -2.35 -18.07
N VAL A 98 -7.41 -2.94 -16.88
CA VAL A 98 -7.71 -4.35 -16.67
C VAL A 98 -9.19 -4.61 -16.51
N ARG A 99 -9.97 -3.61 -16.11
CA ARG A 99 -11.38 -3.74 -15.75
C ARG A 99 -12.37 -3.26 -16.80
N GLY A 100 -12.03 -3.41 -18.07
CA GLY A 100 -12.95 -3.09 -19.15
C GLY A 100 -13.18 -1.62 -19.43
N GLN A 101 -12.31 -0.77 -18.95
CA GLN A 101 -12.41 0.67 -19.13
C GLN A 101 -12.07 1.07 -20.57
N THR A 102 -12.66 2.18 -21.01
CA THR A 102 -12.39 2.74 -22.34
C THR A 102 -10.93 3.15 -22.46
N THR A 103 -10.30 2.79 -23.60
CA THR A 103 -8.92 3.14 -23.89
C THR A 103 -8.79 4.20 -24.96
N LYS A 104 -9.88 4.51 -25.64
CA LYS A 104 -9.90 5.47 -26.75
C LYS A 104 -9.58 6.89 -26.31
N ASN A 105 -10.08 7.32 -25.14
CA ASN A 105 -9.98 8.70 -24.66
C ASN A 105 -8.94 8.87 -23.56
N ASN A 106 -9.14 8.25 -22.41
CA ASN A 106 -8.39 8.49 -21.19
C ASN A 106 -7.47 7.30 -20.85
N ALA A 107 -7.63 6.71 -19.69
CA ALA A 107 -6.78 5.61 -19.19
C ALA A 107 -5.33 6.05 -18.89
N ARG A 108 -5.17 7.31 -18.45
CA ARG A 108 -3.83 7.88 -18.20
C ARG A 108 -3.08 7.22 -17.06
N THR A 109 -3.78 6.71 -16.06
CA THR A 109 -3.15 6.04 -14.92
C THR A 109 -2.32 4.84 -15.38
N ARG A 110 -2.83 4.07 -16.33
CA ARG A 110 -2.11 2.90 -16.87
C ARG A 110 -1.20 3.26 -18.02
N LYS A 111 -1.64 4.13 -18.92
CA LYS A 111 -0.87 4.52 -20.10
C LYS A 111 0.22 5.56 -19.81
N GLY A 112 0.13 6.25 -18.67
CA GLY A 112 0.99 7.36 -18.34
C GLY A 112 0.56 8.66 -19.02
N LYS A 113 1.44 9.65 -19.03
CA LYS A 113 1.14 10.94 -19.62
C LYS A 113 0.97 10.81 -21.13
N ARG A 114 0.12 11.68 -21.70
CA ARG A 114 -0.03 11.76 -23.15
C ARG A 114 1.30 12.12 -23.80
N LYS A 115 1.59 11.46 -24.91
CA LYS A 115 2.77 11.74 -25.73
C LYS A 115 2.32 12.28 -27.06
N THR A 116 2.88 13.41 -27.46
CA THR A 116 2.71 13.94 -28.81
C THR A 116 3.92 13.50 -29.66
N VAL A 117 3.82 13.68 -30.97
CA VAL A 117 4.93 13.32 -31.87
C VAL A 117 6.22 14.04 -31.46
N GLY A 118 6.14 15.31 -31.09
CA GLY A 118 7.32 16.08 -30.66
C GLY A 118 7.86 15.67 -29.29
N SER A 119 7.03 15.21 -28.36
CA SER A 119 7.49 14.83 -27.02
C SER A 119 8.02 13.40 -26.94
N ALA A 120 7.68 12.57 -27.89
CA ALA A 120 8.14 11.17 -27.92
C ALA A 120 9.66 11.06 -28.14
N SER A 121 10.28 12.06 -28.70
CA SER A 121 11.71 12.08 -28.99
C SER A 121 12.58 12.62 -27.85
N LYS A 122 11.99 13.03 -26.75
CA LYS A 122 12.73 13.61 -25.62
C LYS A 122 13.05 12.63 -24.52
#